data_65b6eb222ea2ab34b9d5bd5eb7764716
#
_entry.id   65b6eb222ea2ab34b9d5bd5eb7764716
#
_cell.length_a   1.000
_cell.length_b   1.000
_cell.length_c   1.000
_cell.angle_alpha   90.00
_cell.angle_beta   90.00
_cell.angle_gamma   90.00
#
_symmetry.space_group_name_H-M   'P 1'
#
loop_
_entity.id
_entity.type
_entity.pdbx_description
1 polymer ?
#
loop_
_entity_poly.entity_id
_entity_poly.type
_entity_poly.pdbx_seq_one_letter_code
_entity_poly.pdbx_strand_id
1 'polypeptide(L)'
;MKKKSLFILMFLVAVATAAFAQPRAVGGRFGYGFDASYQHSIGSSNMVQVELELPAFAGIGVAATYDWIFPIRSWQEKGEWNWYAGVGAGAGYFWPASGYVGAAGRIGVEYNFWFPLQLSFDWRPIVGPVFTGFGGATAVGFNAGGLYAGAIAFGIRYKF
;
A
#
# COMPACT_ATOMS: atom_id res chain seq x y z
N MET A 1 -28.47 -18.64 4.33
CA MET A 1 -27.17 -18.67 3.65
C MET A 1 -27.15 -17.88 2.35
N LYS A 2 -28.18 -17.95 1.50
CA LYS A 2 -28.21 -17.26 0.18
C LYS A 2 -28.09 -15.72 0.21
N LYS A 3 -28.63 -15.04 1.21
CA LYS A 3 -28.58 -13.55 1.31
C LYS A 3 -27.17 -13.01 1.61
N LYS A 4 -26.38 -13.72 2.46
CA LYS A 4 -25.00 -13.31 2.78
C LYS A 4 -24.07 -13.48 1.58
N SER A 5 -24.23 -14.57 0.81
CA SER A 5 -23.46 -14.80 -0.42
C SER A 5 -23.80 -13.78 -1.51
N LEU A 6 -25.05 -13.35 -1.61
CA LEU A 6 -25.46 -12.31 -2.55
C LEU A 6 -24.85 -10.94 -2.18
N PHE A 7 -24.80 -10.61 -0.87
CA PHE A 7 -24.18 -9.37 -0.40
C PHE A 7 -22.66 -9.34 -0.68
N ILE A 8 -21.97 -10.47 -0.44
CA ILE A 8 -20.54 -10.61 -0.74
C ILE A 8 -20.31 -10.50 -2.25
N LEU A 9 -21.15 -11.14 -3.07
CA LEU A 9 -21.03 -11.05 -4.53
C LEU A 9 -21.29 -9.62 -5.03
N MET A 10 -22.31 -8.93 -4.52
CA MET A 10 -22.58 -7.52 -4.88
C MET A 10 -21.44 -6.61 -4.43
N PHE A 11 -20.86 -6.84 -3.26
CA PHE A 11 -19.69 -6.09 -2.78
C PHE A 11 -18.47 -6.33 -3.67
N LEU A 12 -18.19 -7.59 -4.04
CA LEU A 12 -17.10 -7.94 -4.95
C LEU A 12 -17.30 -7.33 -6.35
N VAL A 13 -18.52 -7.33 -6.88
CA VAL A 13 -18.84 -6.70 -8.17
C VAL A 13 -18.71 -5.19 -8.07
N ALA A 14 -19.16 -4.55 -7.00
CA ALA A 14 -19.00 -3.11 -6.79
C ALA A 14 -17.53 -2.69 -6.66
N VAL A 15 -16.72 -3.48 -5.96
CA VAL A 15 -15.26 -3.28 -5.86
C VAL A 15 -14.59 -3.48 -7.21
N ALA A 16 -14.99 -4.52 -7.97
CA ALA A 16 -14.45 -4.78 -9.29
C ALA A 16 -14.81 -3.65 -10.28
N THR A 17 -16.05 -3.17 -10.30
CA THR A 17 -16.46 -2.07 -11.19
C THR A 17 -15.80 -0.74 -10.82
N ALA A 18 -15.60 -0.45 -9.53
CA ALA A 18 -14.83 0.71 -9.10
C ALA A 18 -13.35 0.62 -9.53
N ALA A 19 -12.75 -0.58 -9.49
CA ALA A 19 -11.37 -0.79 -9.91
C ALA A 19 -11.14 -0.55 -11.41
N PHE A 20 -12.14 -0.72 -12.25
CA PHE A 20 -12.02 -0.45 -13.69
C PHE A 20 -12.25 1.01 -14.08
N ALA A 21 -12.73 1.86 -13.16
CA ALA A 21 -13.17 3.21 -13.51
C ALA A 21 -12.04 4.21 -13.74
N GLN A 22 -10.93 4.16 -12.99
CA GLN A 22 -9.79 5.07 -13.16
C GLN A 22 -8.47 4.46 -12.62
N PRO A 23 -7.89 3.43 -13.27
CA PRO A 23 -6.57 2.96 -12.89
C PRO A 23 -5.56 4.11 -13.06
N ARG A 24 -4.68 4.31 -12.08
CA ARG A 24 -3.67 5.35 -12.12
C ARG A 24 -2.31 4.79 -12.49
N ALA A 25 -1.85 3.79 -11.76
CA ALA A 25 -0.58 3.15 -12.01
C ALA A 25 -0.49 1.75 -11.40
N VAL A 26 0.32 0.89 -12.00
CA VAL A 26 0.64 -0.45 -11.51
C VAL A 26 2.15 -0.71 -11.61
N GLY A 27 2.72 -1.40 -10.65
CA GLY A 27 4.14 -1.73 -10.67
C GLY A 27 4.63 -2.33 -9.36
N GLY A 28 5.88 -2.05 -9.02
CA GLY A 28 6.54 -2.57 -7.84
C GLY A 28 7.09 -1.48 -6.93
N ARG A 29 7.22 -1.81 -5.64
CA ARG A 29 7.97 -1.07 -4.64
C ARG A 29 9.09 -1.96 -4.09
N PHE A 30 10.22 -1.36 -3.88
CA PHE A 30 11.45 -2.00 -3.41
C PHE A 30 11.94 -1.29 -2.15
N GLY A 31 12.06 -2.01 -1.06
CA GLY A 31 12.52 -1.51 0.23
C GLY A 31 13.01 -2.67 1.08
N TYR A 32 12.37 -2.94 2.19
CA TYR A 32 12.66 -4.11 3.03
C TYR A 32 12.22 -5.45 2.39
N GLY A 33 11.88 -5.45 1.13
CA GLY A 33 11.44 -6.58 0.33
C GLY A 33 10.93 -6.08 -1.00
N PHE A 34 9.93 -6.75 -1.53
CA PHE A 34 9.23 -6.38 -2.74
C PHE A 34 7.74 -6.28 -2.48
N ASP A 35 7.12 -5.23 -2.99
CA ASP A 35 5.67 -5.08 -2.97
C ASP A 35 5.15 -4.92 -4.40
N ALA A 36 4.15 -5.70 -4.79
CA ALA A 36 3.35 -5.41 -5.97
C ALA A 36 2.36 -4.29 -5.62
N SER A 37 2.36 -3.22 -6.38
CA SER A 37 1.66 -1.97 -6.06
C SER A 37 0.66 -1.60 -7.15
N TYR A 38 -0.57 -1.30 -6.75
CA TYR A 38 -1.62 -0.76 -7.59
C TYR A 38 -2.16 0.54 -7.03
N GLN A 39 -2.26 1.57 -7.88
CA GLN A 39 -2.85 2.85 -7.55
C GLN A 39 -4.15 3.07 -8.32
N HIS A 40 -5.15 3.57 -7.63
CA HIS A 40 -6.44 3.94 -8.19
C HIS A 40 -6.76 5.38 -7.85
N SER A 41 -7.06 6.22 -8.87
CA SER A 41 -7.43 7.61 -8.65
C SER A 41 -8.85 7.72 -8.12
N ILE A 42 -9.01 8.55 -7.08
CA ILE A 42 -10.32 8.95 -6.55
C ILE A 42 -10.45 10.46 -6.73
N GLY A 43 -11.05 10.86 -7.83
CA GLY A 43 -11.08 12.29 -8.21
C GLY A 43 -9.68 12.78 -8.68
N SER A 44 -9.47 14.09 -8.59
CA SER A 44 -8.28 14.75 -9.13
C SER A 44 -7.09 14.82 -8.17
N SER A 45 -7.32 14.66 -6.87
CA SER A 45 -6.33 14.96 -5.83
C SER A 45 -6.13 13.83 -4.82
N ASN A 46 -6.76 12.69 -5.03
CA ASN A 46 -6.72 11.57 -4.09
C ASN A 46 -6.50 10.25 -4.83
N MET A 47 -5.90 9.31 -4.15
CA MET A 47 -5.76 7.93 -4.65
C MET A 47 -5.94 6.92 -3.51
N VAL A 48 -6.37 5.72 -3.89
CA VAL A 48 -6.18 4.53 -3.08
C VAL A 48 -5.00 3.76 -3.64
N GLN A 49 -4.09 3.35 -2.78
CA GLN A 49 -3.00 2.46 -3.14
C GLN A 49 -3.14 1.16 -2.37
N VAL A 50 -3.03 0.05 -3.11
CA VAL A 50 -3.06 -1.31 -2.56
C VAL A 50 -1.74 -1.99 -2.89
N GLU A 51 -1.17 -2.70 -1.91
CA GLU A 51 0.10 -3.38 -2.03
C GLU A 51 0.00 -4.81 -1.53
N LEU A 52 0.56 -5.73 -2.31
CA LEU A 52 0.87 -7.09 -1.87
C LEU A 52 2.35 -7.15 -1.56
N GLU A 53 2.67 -7.48 -0.32
CA GLU A 53 4.00 -7.34 0.25
C GLU A 53 4.68 -8.70 0.39
N LEU A 54 5.98 -8.74 0.09
CA LEU A 54 6.89 -9.84 0.39
C LEU A 54 8.01 -9.30 1.28
N PRO A 55 7.71 -9.00 2.56
CA PRO A 55 8.68 -8.38 3.46
C PRO A 55 9.86 -9.32 3.74
N ALA A 56 11.08 -8.83 3.48
CA ALA A 56 12.33 -9.59 3.55
C ALA A 56 12.31 -10.94 2.80
N PHE A 57 11.36 -11.16 1.90
CA PHE A 57 11.06 -12.47 1.27
C PHE A 57 10.81 -13.61 2.29
N ALA A 58 10.51 -13.26 3.53
CA ALA A 58 10.26 -14.17 4.64
C ALA A 58 8.81 -14.07 5.17
N GLY A 59 7.93 -13.45 4.41
CA GLY A 59 6.54 -13.24 4.78
C GLY A 59 5.68 -12.86 3.60
N ILE A 60 4.40 -12.67 3.87
CA ILE A 60 3.44 -12.12 2.94
C ILE A 60 2.56 -11.11 3.68
N GLY A 61 2.21 -10.02 3.02
CA GLY A 61 1.36 -8.99 3.59
C GLY A 61 0.48 -8.31 2.56
N VAL A 62 -0.43 -7.53 3.05
CA VAL A 62 -1.26 -6.62 2.27
C VAL A 62 -1.39 -5.30 3.02
N ALA A 63 -1.28 -4.21 2.29
CA ALA A 63 -1.60 -2.89 2.82
C ALA A 63 -2.47 -2.12 1.84
N ALA A 64 -3.33 -1.27 2.37
CA ALA A 64 -4.12 -0.33 1.60
C ALA A 64 -4.09 1.03 2.28
N THR A 65 -3.84 2.09 1.51
CA THR A 65 -3.84 3.48 1.99
C THR A 65 -4.72 4.35 1.11
N TYR A 66 -5.34 5.32 1.73
CA TYR A 66 -5.99 6.45 1.07
C TYR A 66 -5.06 7.65 1.19
N ASP A 67 -4.59 8.15 0.05
CA ASP A 67 -3.55 9.17 -0.02
C ASP A 67 -4.10 10.44 -0.66
N TRP A 68 -3.78 11.60 -0.07
CA TRP A 68 -4.01 12.93 -0.64
C TRP A 68 -2.77 13.36 -1.40
N ILE A 69 -2.96 13.85 -2.63
CA ILE A 69 -1.89 14.22 -3.55
C ILE A 69 -1.80 15.74 -3.64
N PHE A 70 -0.59 16.26 -3.52
CA PHE A 70 -0.29 17.69 -3.54
C PHE A 70 0.76 18.00 -4.61
N PRO A 71 0.44 18.75 -5.67
CA PRO A 71 1.40 19.09 -6.72
C PRO A 71 2.48 20.06 -6.24
N ILE A 72 3.73 19.76 -6.57
CA ILE A 72 4.89 20.63 -6.32
C ILE A 72 5.10 21.50 -7.56
N ARG A 73 4.42 22.64 -7.62
CA ARG A 73 4.37 23.50 -8.81
C ARG A 73 5.72 24.07 -9.25
N SER A 74 6.64 24.26 -8.33
CA SER A 74 7.98 24.79 -8.59
C SER A 74 8.92 23.83 -9.34
N TRP A 75 8.57 22.56 -9.44
CA TRP A 75 9.41 21.50 -10.02
C TRP A 75 8.84 20.89 -11.31
N GLN A 76 7.86 21.54 -11.91
CA GLN A 76 7.12 21.02 -13.08
C GLN A 76 7.65 21.59 -14.39
N GLU A 77 8.83 21.14 -14.87
CA GLU A 77 9.36 21.57 -16.17
C GLU A 77 9.00 20.60 -17.31
N LYS A 78 9.18 19.29 -17.14
CA LYS A 78 8.91 18.27 -18.18
C LYS A 78 8.06 17.09 -17.70
N GLY A 79 7.75 17.02 -16.44
CA GLY A 79 6.93 16.01 -15.79
C GLY A 79 6.25 16.62 -14.58
N GLU A 80 5.58 15.81 -13.79
CA GLU A 80 4.82 16.28 -12.64
C GLU A 80 5.41 15.72 -11.36
N TRP A 81 5.91 16.61 -10.50
CA TRP A 81 6.28 16.28 -9.14
C TRP A 81 5.09 16.48 -8.22
N ASN A 82 4.79 15.45 -7.44
CA ASN A 82 3.80 15.53 -6.39
C ASN A 82 4.41 14.98 -5.09
N TRP A 83 3.98 15.51 -3.96
CA TRP A 83 4.10 14.79 -2.71
C TRP A 83 2.72 14.27 -2.31
N TYR A 84 2.67 13.24 -1.50
CA TYR A 84 1.42 12.69 -1.02
C TYR A 84 1.56 12.25 0.43
N ALA A 85 0.44 12.29 1.14
CA ALA A 85 0.33 11.77 2.49
C ALA A 85 -0.99 11.04 2.65
N GLY A 86 -0.99 9.97 3.42
CA GLY A 86 -2.17 9.15 3.56
C GLY A 86 -2.19 8.30 4.81
N VAL A 87 -3.34 7.67 5.00
CA VAL A 87 -3.63 6.76 6.10
C VAL A 87 -4.32 5.51 5.58
N GLY A 88 -4.17 4.42 6.31
CA GLY A 88 -4.75 3.15 5.91
C GLY A 88 -4.55 2.05 6.93
N ALA A 89 -4.50 0.83 6.44
CA ALA A 89 -4.26 -0.35 7.26
C ALA A 89 -3.42 -1.37 6.50
N GLY A 90 -2.79 -2.25 7.24
CA GLY A 90 -2.07 -3.38 6.70
C GLY A 90 -2.08 -4.57 7.62
N ALA A 91 -1.89 -5.73 7.06
CA ALA A 91 -1.78 -7.00 7.77
C ALA A 91 -0.84 -7.92 7.04
N GLY A 92 -0.18 -8.80 7.75
CA GLY A 92 0.72 -9.76 7.14
C GLY A 92 1.15 -10.87 8.08
N TYR A 93 1.94 -11.76 7.51
CA TYR A 93 2.44 -12.93 8.22
C TYR A 93 3.91 -13.17 7.84
N PHE A 94 4.75 -13.32 8.84
CA PHE A 94 6.13 -13.76 8.72
C PHE A 94 6.27 -15.23 9.11
N TRP A 95 6.94 -16.00 8.29
CA TRP A 95 7.22 -17.40 8.62
C TRP A 95 8.28 -17.51 9.72
N PRO A 96 8.16 -18.49 10.63
CA PRO A 96 7.16 -19.55 10.63
C PRO A 96 5.90 -19.25 11.43
N ALA A 97 5.82 -18.21 12.24
CA ALA A 97 4.72 -18.10 13.20
C ALA A 97 4.45 -16.67 13.72
N SER A 98 4.64 -15.62 12.94
CA SER A 98 4.38 -14.26 13.40
C SER A 98 3.45 -13.51 12.43
N GLY A 99 2.30 -13.08 12.93
CA GLY A 99 1.36 -12.25 12.20
C GLY A 99 1.27 -10.84 12.76
N TYR A 100 0.91 -9.87 11.94
CA TYR A 100 0.65 -8.50 12.37
C TYR A 100 -0.60 -7.94 11.68
N VAL A 101 -1.22 -6.99 12.34
CA VAL A 101 -2.26 -6.11 11.77
C VAL A 101 -2.07 -4.73 12.36
N GLY A 102 -2.32 -3.67 11.58
CA GLY A 102 -2.13 -2.34 12.13
C GLY A 102 -2.64 -1.22 11.24
N ALA A 103 -2.63 -0.02 11.81
CA ALA A 103 -2.84 1.21 11.08
C ALA A 103 -1.59 1.53 10.26
N ALA A 104 -1.77 1.90 9.02
CA ALA A 104 -0.72 2.37 8.13
C ALA A 104 -0.78 3.90 7.99
N GLY A 105 0.37 4.56 8.09
CA GLY A 105 0.57 5.91 7.62
C GLY A 105 1.39 5.89 6.35
N ARG A 106 1.31 6.91 5.51
CA ARG A 106 2.16 7.07 4.34
C ARG A 106 2.52 8.53 4.13
N ILE A 107 3.77 8.77 3.75
CA ILE A 107 4.21 10.03 3.17
C ILE A 107 5.25 9.74 2.10
N GLY A 108 5.19 10.44 0.98
CA GLY A 108 6.13 10.22 -0.10
C GLY A 108 6.11 11.32 -1.14
N VAL A 109 7.02 11.17 -2.09
CA VAL A 109 7.10 11.99 -3.29
C VAL A 109 7.01 11.09 -4.51
N GLU A 110 6.44 11.60 -5.57
CA GLU A 110 6.37 10.92 -6.85
C GLU A 110 6.74 11.86 -7.99
N TYR A 111 7.34 11.28 -9.01
CA TYR A 111 7.59 11.92 -10.27
C TYR A 111 6.87 11.18 -11.39
N ASN A 112 5.95 11.84 -12.03
CA ASN A 112 5.19 11.34 -13.16
C ASN A 112 5.84 11.87 -14.44
N PHE A 113 6.47 10.97 -15.19
CA PHE A 113 7.09 11.31 -16.46
C PHE A 113 6.04 11.70 -17.53
N TRP A 114 6.50 12.35 -18.61
CA TRP A 114 5.69 12.64 -19.81
C TRP A 114 5.35 11.40 -20.63
N PHE A 115 5.99 10.27 -20.36
CA PHE A 115 5.67 8.94 -20.88
C PHE A 115 5.12 8.08 -19.72
N PRO A 116 4.53 6.89 -19.99
CA PRO A 116 3.80 6.13 -18.98
C PRO A 116 4.71 5.47 -17.92
N LEU A 117 5.49 6.28 -17.21
CA LEU A 117 6.34 5.88 -16.09
C LEU A 117 6.10 6.81 -14.90
N GLN A 118 6.03 6.20 -13.71
CA GLN A 118 6.02 6.89 -12.43
C GLN A 118 7.14 6.33 -11.57
N LEU A 119 7.92 7.21 -10.95
CA LEU A 119 8.82 6.88 -9.86
C LEU A 119 8.27 7.44 -8.56
N SER A 120 8.50 6.75 -7.46
CA SER A 120 8.13 7.25 -6.15
C SER A 120 9.16 6.86 -5.09
N PHE A 121 9.21 7.66 -4.06
CA PHE A 121 9.96 7.37 -2.85
C PHE A 121 9.06 7.69 -1.66
N ASP A 122 8.80 6.70 -0.81
CA ASP A 122 7.87 6.86 0.28
C ASP A 122 8.28 6.11 1.55
N TRP A 123 7.74 6.56 2.65
CA TRP A 123 7.79 5.95 3.96
C TRP A 123 6.37 5.55 4.38
N ARG A 124 6.16 4.26 4.64
CA ARG A 124 4.86 3.69 4.99
C ARG A 124 4.96 2.77 6.22
N PRO A 125 5.00 3.34 7.42
CA PRO A 125 4.95 2.55 8.64
C PRO A 125 3.59 1.89 8.84
N ILE A 126 3.62 0.67 9.42
CA ILE A 126 2.44 -0.02 9.93
C ILE A 126 2.64 -0.24 11.42
N VAL A 127 1.67 0.23 12.21
CA VAL A 127 1.74 0.18 13.68
C VAL A 127 0.52 -0.57 14.21
N GLY A 128 0.76 -1.60 15.02
CA GLY A 128 -0.33 -2.39 15.57
C GLY A 128 0.13 -3.64 16.30
N PRO A 129 -0.80 -4.49 16.74
CA PRO A 129 -0.49 -5.74 17.40
C PRO A 129 0.23 -6.74 16.51
N VAL A 130 1.15 -7.48 17.11
CA VAL A 130 1.86 -8.63 16.54
C VAL A 130 1.51 -9.85 17.34
N PHE A 131 1.21 -10.92 16.65
CA PHE A 131 0.84 -12.22 17.20
C PHE A 131 1.95 -13.21 16.86
N THR A 132 2.56 -13.80 17.87
CA THR A 132 3.61 -14.81 17.68
C THR A 132 3.21 -16.11 18.36
N GLY A 133 3.23 -17.20 17.61
CA GLY A 133 2.88 -18.53 18.12
C GLY A 133 4.08 -19.48 18.03
N PHE A 134 4.52 -20.02 19.17
CA PHE A 134 5.54 -21.07 19.25
C PHE A 134 5.07 -22.19 20.19
N GLY A 135 5.16 -23.44 19.71
CA GLY A 135 4.93 -24.62 20.55
C GLY A 135 3.56 -24.69 21.25
N GLY A 136 2.51 -24.11 20.64
CA GLY A 136 1.16 -24.06 21.22
C GLY A 136 0.91 -22.87 22.16
N ALA A 137 1.90 -22.02 22.43
CA ALA A 137 1.72 -20.76 23.15
C ALA A 137 1.62 -19.59 22.15
N THR A 138 0.68 -18.66 22.40
CA THR A 138 0.52 -17.44 21.62
C THR A 138 0.94 -16.25 22.48
N ALA A 139 1.90 -15.47 22.01
CA ALA A 139 2.25 -14.19 22.61
C ALA A 139 1.70 -13.05 21.73
N VAL A 140 1.20 -12.01 22.37
CA VAL A 140 0.71 -10.79 21.71
C VAL A 140 1.62 -9.63 22.14
N GLY A 141 2.22 -8.97 21.16
CA GLY A 141 3.02 -7.77 21.36
C GLY A 141 2.48 -6.61 20.55
N PHE A 142 3.07 -5.44 20.71
CA PHE A 142 2.79 -4.26 19.91
C PHE A 142 4.01 -3.94 19.02
N ASN A 143 3.79 -3.87 17.72
CA ASN A 143 4.85 -3.53 16.79
C ASN A 143 4.84 -2.03 16.46
N ALA A 144 5.82 -1.32 16.98
CA ALA A 144 6.18 0.02 16.51
C ALA A 144 7.39 -0.03 15.53
N GLY A 145 7.90 -1.22 15.23
CA GLY A 145 9.10 -1.41 14.39
C GLY A 145 8.92 -0.98 12.94
N GLY A 146 7.68 -0.89 12.46
CA GLY A 146 7.36 -0.31 11.15
C GLY A 146 7.68 1.17 10.99
N LEU A 147 8.07 1.88 12.06
CA LEU A 147 8.56 3.27 12.03
C LEU A 147 10.00 3.40 11.55
N TYR A 148 10.75 2.29 11.43
CA TYR A 148 12.16 2.30 11.04
C TYR A 148 12.35 2.33 9.51
N ALA A 149 13.63 2.34 9.10
CA ALA A 149 14.05 2.38 7.70
C ALA A 149 13.45 1.28 6.82
N GLY A 150 13.02 0.15 7.39
CA GLY A 150 12.29 -0.90 6.68
C GLY A 150 10.94 -0.47 6.07
N ALA A 151 10.37 0.64 6.53
CA ALA A 151 9.15 1.21 5.96
C ALA A 151 9.40 2.11 4.74
N ILE A 152 10.66 2.40 4.41
CA ILE A 152 11.06 3.22 3.26
C ILE A 152 11.13 2.33 2.02
N ALA A 153 10.58 2.82 0.91
CA ALA A 153 10.66 2.11 -0.36
C ALA A 153 10.74 3.06 -1.56
N PHE A 154 11.35 2.55 -2.62
CA PHE A 154 11.37 3.15 -3.94
C PHE A 154 10.39 2.42 -4.85
N GLY A 155 9.52 3.16 -5.52
CA GLY A 155 8.49 2.61 -6.41
C GLY A 155 8.76 2.90 -7.88
N ILE A 156 8.50 1.91 -8.73
CA ILE A 156 8.51 2.03 -10.19
C ILE A 156 7.16 1.49 -10.68
N ARG A 157 6.41 2.33 -11.41
CA ARG A 157 5.08 1.97 -11.88
C ARG A 157 4.84 2.41 -13.32
N TYR A 158 4.10 1.59 -14.04
CA TYR A 158 3.50 1.98 -15.31
C TYR A 158 2.24 2.79 -15.04
N LYS A 159 2.10 3.92 -15.73
CA LYS A 159 0.99 4.87 -15.61
C LYS A 159 0.02 4.68 -16.77
N PHE A 160 -1.27 4.67 -16.49
CA PHE A 160 -2.34 4.55 -17.49
C PHE A 160 -2.81 5.92 -17.96
#